data_f41c81c13db7af2207f1cba84b2e3679
#
_entry.id   f41c81c13db7af2207f1cba84b2e3679
#
_cell.length_a   1.000
_cell.length_b   1.000
_cell.length_c   1.000
_cell.angle_alpha   90.00
_cell.angle_beta   90.00
_cell.angle_gamma   90.00
#
_symmetry.space_group_name_H-M   'P 1'
#
loop_
_entity.id
_entity.type
_entity.pdbx_description
1 polymer ?
#
loop_
_entity_poly.entity_id
_entity_poly.type
_entity_poly.pdbx_seq_one_letter_code
_entity_poly.pdbx_strand_id
1 'polypeptide(L)'
;MVQLKDLGTFESVPHIVTDIVKGNISALENALANGWDINIPIEIGEYSEHTPLELALVMCCLPSIQWLVENGADLNDEENPSFLLAVRYGNKEIIDYVVTHGANVHALNRVKVDAFQAALYGKKYNHLQIIHDLGHTVQ
;
A
#
# COMPACT_ATOMS: atom_id res chain seq x y z
N MET A 1 -18.47 -11.64 6.86
CA MET A 1 -17.51 -11.10 5.89
C MET A 1 -18.23 -10.62 4.65
N VAL A 2 -17.87 -9.44 4.18
CA VAL A 2 -18.44 -8.93 2.93
C VAL A 2 -17.77 -9.64 1.77
N GLN A 3 -18.54 -10.24 0.90
CA GLN A 3 -18.04 -10.83 -0.34
C GLN A 3 -18.13 -9.78 -1.45
N LEU A 4 -17.45 -9.99 -2.57
CA LEU A 4 -17.53 -9.05 -3.69
C LEU A 4 -18.96 -8.78 -4.13
N LYS A 5 -19.81 -9.81 -4.14
CA LYS A 5 -21.21 -9.64 -4.49
C LYS A 5 -21.99 -8.82 -3.47
N ASP A 6 -21.52 -8.78 -2.20
CA ASP A 6 -22.19 -8.08 -1.13
C ASP A 6 -21.77 -6.60 -1.06
N LEU A 7 -20.78 -6.20 -1.85
CA LEU A 7 -20.43 -4.80 -2.06
C LEU A 7 -21.41 -4.11 -3.02
N GLY A 8 -22.62 -4.66 -3.12
CA GLY A 8 -23.63 -4.29 -4.07
C GLY A 8 -23.55 -5.21 -5.26
N THR A 9 -23.42 -4.69 -6.44
CA THR A 9 -23.12 -5.48 -7.60
C THR A 9 -21.62 -5.52 -7.80
N PHE A 10 -21.14 -6.43 -8.63
CA PHE A 10 -19.72 -6.47 -8.98
C PHE A 10 -19.25 -5.12 -9.57
N GLU A 11 -20.16 -4.39 -10.19
CA GLU A 11 -19.87 -3.06 -10.75
C GLU A 11 -19.58 -2.01 -9.70
N SER A 12 -19.92 -2.25 -8.42
CA SER A 12 -19.60 -1.30 -7.36
C SER A 12 -18.12 -1.35 -6.96
N VAL A 13 -17.39 -2.35 -7.42
CA VAL A 13 -15.93 -2.41 -7.24
C VAL A 13 -15.30 -1.90 -8.53
N PRO A 14 -14.64 -0.72 -8.50
CA PRO A 14 -14.07 -0.16 -9.73
C PRO A 14 -13.06 -1.11 -10.38
N HIS A 15 -13.07 -1.17 -11.70
CA HIS A 15 -12.11 -1.98 -12.46
C HIS A 15 -10.66 -1.67 -12.12
N ILE A 16 -10.37 -0.42 -11.78
CA ILE A 16 -9.02 0.01 -11.41
C ILE A 16 -8.46 -0.78 -10.21
N VAL A 17 -9.33 -1.17 -9.27
CA VAL A 17 -8.92 -1.98 -8.11
C VAL A 17 -8.38 -3.33 -8.59
N THR A 18 -9.10 -3.98 -9.49
CA THR A 18 -8.67 -5.25 -10.07
C THR A 18 -7.34 -5.10 -10.81
N ASP A 19 -7.20 -4.03 -11.59
CA ASP A 19 -5.98 -3.76 -12.36
C ASP A 19 -4.77 -3.55 -11.43
N ILE A 20 -4.95 -2.83 -10.33
CA ILE A 20 -3.90 -2.62 -9.32
C ILE A 20 -3.51 -3.95 -8.68
N VAL A 21 -4.50 -4.70 -8.23
CA VAL A 21 -4.27 -5.96 -7.49
C VAL A 21 -3.60 -7.01 -8.36
N LYS A 22 -3.91 -7.03 -9.65
CA LYS A 22 -3.36 -8.01 -10.61
C LYS A 22 -2.10 -7.53 -11.33
N GLY A 23 -1.73 -6.27 -11.18
CA GLY A 23 -0.56 -5.73 -11.88
C GLY A 23 -0.78 -5.53 -13.37
N ASN A 24 -1.98 -5.17 -13.79
CA ASN A 24 -2.32 -4.91 -15.19
C ASN A 24 -1.83 -3.52 -15.60
N ILE A 25 -0.53 -3.40 -15.81
CA ILE A 25 0.15 -2.10 -16.00
C ILE A 25 -0.40 -1.32 -17.19
N SER A 26 -0.67 -1.98 -18.31
CA SER A 26 -1.21 -1.28 -19.48
C SER A 26 -2.57 -0.65 -19.20
N ALA A 27 -3.40 -1.31 -18.39
CA ALA A 27 -4.69 -0.75 -17.96
C ALA A 27 -4.49 0.47 -17.04
N LEU A 28 -3.51 0.42 -16.15
CA LEU A 28 -3.17 1.54 -15.28
C LEU A 28 -2.65 2.73 -16.09
N GLU A 29 -1.79 2.48 -17.07
CA GLU A 29 -1.29 3.52 -17.96
C GLU A 29 -2.42 4.20 -18.75
N ASN A 30 -3.36 3.40 -19.23
CA ASN A 30 -4.53 3.90 -19.93
C ASN A 30 -5.41 4.77 -19.04
N ALA A 31 -5.65 4.33 -17.80
CA ALA A 31 -6.42 5.10 -16.82
C ALA A 31 -5.75 6.45 -16.53
N LEU A 32 -4.43 6.44 -16.34
CA LEU A 32 -3.67 7.66 -16.07
C LEU A 32 -3.75 8.62 -17.26
N ALA A 33 -3.63 8.11 -18.48
CA ALA A 33 -3.74 8.90 -19.70
C ALA A 33 -5.13 9.52 -19.84
N ASN A 34 -6.16 8.91 -19.26
CA ASN A 34 -7.54 9.41 -19.30
C ASN A 34 -7.90 10.27 -18.09
N GLY A 35 -6.90 10.71 -17.31
CA GLY A 35 -7.11 11.68 -16.24
C GLY A 35 -7.28 11.10 -14.82
N TRP A 36 -7.05 9.80 -14.64
CA TRP A 36 -7.09 9.22 -13.31
C TRP A 36 -5.97 9.82 -12.44
N ASP A 37 -6.33 10.26 -11.23
CA ASP A 37 -5.38 10.77 -10.26
C ASP A 37 -5.02 9.65 -9.28
N ILE A 38 -3.77 9.21 -9.30
CA ILE A 38 -3.30 8.06 -8.52
C ILE A 38 -3.21 8.34 -7.02
N ASN A 39 -3.30 9.59 -6.59
CA ASN A 39 -3.24 9.95 -5.17
C ASN A 39 -4.61 10.17 -4.54
N ILE A 40 -5.69 10.03 -5.31
CA ILE A 40 -7.03 10.12 -4.76
C ILE A 40 -7.47 8.74 -4.29
N PRO A 41 -7.93 8.60 -3.03
CA PRO A 41 -8.45 7.32 -2.55
C PRO A 41 -9.61 6.81 -3.40
N ILE A 42 -9.61 5.50 -3.61
CA ILE A 42 -10.68 4.81 -4.35
C ILE A 42 -11.73 4.35 -3.36
N GLU A 43 -12.99 4.71 -3.60
CA GLU A 43 -14.10 4.23 -2.79
C GLU A 43 -14.42 2.78 -3.14
N ILE A 44 -14.46 1.92 -2.12
CA ILE A 44 -14.78 0.51 -2.27
C ILE A 44 -15.93 0.21 -1.31
N GLY A 45 -17.14 0.04 -1.86
CA GLY A 45 -18.34 -0.09 -1.05
C GLY A 45 -18.73 1.25 -0.44
N GLU A 46 -19.53 1.23 0.62
CA GLU A 46 -20.08 2.45 1.22
C GLU A 46 -19.15 3.15 2.21
N TYR A 47 -18.29 2.39 2.88
CA TYR A 47 -17.58 2.90 4.06
C TYR A 47 -16.06 2.72 4.00
N SER A 48 -15.55 2.35 2.85
CA SER A 48 -14.12 2.06 2.73
C SER A 48 -13.53 2.78 1.54
N GLU A 49 -12.44 3.49 1.78
CA GLU A 49 -11.66 4.09 0.71
C GLU A 49 -10.18 3.81 0.95
N HIS A 50 -9.46 3.56 -0.13
CA HIS A 50 -8.05 3.17 -0.08
C HIS A 50 -7.29 3.82 -1.21
N THR A 51 -6.08 4.30 -0.94
CA THR A 51 -5.23 4.80 -2.02
C THR A 51 -4.79 3.63 -2.90
N PRO A 52 -4.51 3.89 -4.18
CA PRO A 52 -3.97 2.84 -5.06
C PRO A 52 -2.72 2.17 -4.50
N LEU A 53 -1.78 2.95 -3.95
CA LEU A 53 -0.56 2.39 -3.38
C LEU A 53 -0.84 1.49 -2.17
N GLU A 54 -1.78 1.88 -1.31
CA GLU A 54 -2.20 1.05 -0.19
C GLU A 54 -2.68 -0.32 -0.68
N LEU A 55 -3.55 -0.34 -1.68
CA LEU A 55 -4.06 -1.59 -2.24
C LEU A 55 -2.93 -2.47 -2.78
N ALA A 56 -1.99 -1.88 -3.50
CA ALA A 56 -0.86 -2.61 -4.06
C ALA A 56 0.05 -3.18 -2.97
N LEU A 57 0.29 -2.43 -1.90
CA LEU A 57 1.11 -2.87 -0.77
C LEU A 57 0.43 -3.99 0.01
N VAL A 58 -0.85 -3.84 0.33
CA VAL A 58 -1.61 -4.87 1.05
C VAL A 58 -1.63 -6.18 0.28
N MET A 59 -1.74 -6.10 -1.05
CA MET A 59 -1.78 -7.28 -1.92
C MET A 59 -0.39 -7.75 -2.37
N CYS A 60 0.67 -7.08 -1.95
CA CYS A 60 2.06 -7.43 -2.28
C CYS A 60 2.31 -7.50 -3.78
N CYS A 61 1.67 -6.65 -4.57
CA CYS A 61 1.84 -6.63 -6.01
C CYS A 61 2.98 -5.68 -6.39
N LEU A 62 4.19 -6.20 -6.44
CA LEU A 62 5.38 -5.38 -6.71
C LEU A 62 5.30 -4.61 -8.03
N PRO A 63 4.85 -5.19 -9.16
CA PRO A 63 4.73 -4.43 -10.40
C PRO A 63 3.84 -3.18 -10.26
N SER A 64 2.71 -3.29 -9.56
CA SER A 64 1.83 -2.15 -9.31
C SER A 64 2.48 -1.13 -8.38
N ILE A 65 3.16 -1.60 -7.33
CA ILE A 65 3.89 -0.73 -6.39
C ILE A 65 4.91 0.10 -7.16
N GLN A 66 5.73 -0.55 -7.97
CA GLN A 66 6.77 0.11 -8.77
C GLN A 66 6.17 1.13 -9.72
N TRP A 67 5.14 0.73 -10.46
CA TRP A 67 4.50 1.61 -11.43
C TRP A 67 3.88 2.84 -10.73
N LEU A 68 3.17 2.63 -9.62
CA LEU A 68 2.54 3.72 -8.89
C LEU A 68 3.57 4.70 -8.34
N VAL A 69 4.65 4.21 -7.74
CA VAL A 69 5.71 5.06 -7.20
C VAL A 69 6.39 5.85 -8.32
N GLU A 70 6.68 5.20 -9.44
CA GLU A 70 7.29 5.86 -10.60
C GLU A 70 6.41 6.95 -11.20
N ASN A 71 5.10 6.84 -11.01
CA ASN A 71 4.14 7.82 -11.51
C ASN A 71 3.63 8.78 -10.43
N GLY A 72 4.33 8.88 -9.29
CA GLY A 72 4.09 9.93 -8.33
C GLY A 72 3.20 9.59 -7.14
N ALA A 73 2.96 8.29 -6.86
CA ALA A 73 2.20 7.92 -5.67
C ALA A 73 2.91 8.39 -4.42
N ASP A 74 2.13 8.92 -3.45
CA ASP A 74 2.67 9.41 -2.19
C ASP A 74 3.05 8.24 -1.27
N LEU A 75 4.35 8.11 -1.01
CA LEU A 75 4.88 7.08 -0.12
C LEU A 75 4.67 7.40 1.37
N ASN A 76 4.40 8.66 1.68
CA ASN A 76 4.35 9.14 3.07
C ASN A 76 2.98 9.69 3.44
N ASP A 77 1.92 9.03 2.96
CA ASP A 77 0.56 9.36 3.33
C ASP A 77 0.37 9.28 4.85
N GLU A 78 -0.30 10.26 5.44
CA GLU A 78 -0.44 10.34 6.90
C GLU A 78 -1.26 9.22 7.51
N GLU A 79 -2.27 8.74 6.79
CA GLU A 79 -3.11 7.66 7.30
C GLU A 79 -2.42 6.31 7.16
N ASN A 80 -1.81 6.09 6.02
CA ASN A 80 -1.21 4.80 5.65
C ASN A 80 0.18 4.98 5.07
N PRO A 81 1.17 5.35 5.91
CA PRO A 81 2.55 5.45 5.44
C PRO A 81 3.01 4.13 4.80
N SER A 82 3.62 4.22 3.63
CA SER A 82 3.99 3.02 2.87
C SER A 82 4.96 2.10 3.61
N PHE A 83 5.86 2.67 4.40
CA PHE A 83 6.80 1.85 5.18
C PHE A 83 6.06 0.93 6.15
N LEU A 84 5.04 1.43 6.86
CA LEU A 84 4.26 0.62 7.78
C LEU A 84 3.50 -0.49 7.07
N LEU A 85 2.93 -0.19 5.90
CA LEU A 85 2.23 -1.20 5.10
C LEU A 85 3.21 -2.25 4.57
N ALA A 86 4.38 -1.82 4.12
CA ALA A 86 5.40 -2.73 3.61
C ALA A 86 5.89 -3.71 4.69
N VAL A 87 6.11 -3.22 5.92
CA VAL A 87 6.57 -4.10 7.01
C VAL A 87 5.46 -4.98 7.55
N ARG A 88 4.20 -4.56 7.42
CA ARG A 88 3.04 -5.35 7.89
C ARG A 88 2.65 -6.43 6.90
N TYR A 89 2.59 -6.12 5.62
CA TYR A 89 2.02 -7.01 4.59
C TYR A 89 3.05 -7.53 3.59
N GLY A 90 4.14 -6.81 3.38
CA GLY A 90 5.09 -7.07 2.32
C GLY A 90 6.18 -8.06 2.68
N ASN A 91 7.28 -7.95 1.96
CA ASN A 91 8.48 -8.74 2.14
C ASN A 91 9.70 -7.82 2.05
N LYS A 92 10.89 -8.39 2.22
CA LYS A 92 12.13 -7.60 2.19
C LYS A 92 12.29 -6.81 0.90
N GLU A 93 11.96 -7.40 -0.24
CA GLU A 93 12.06 -6.73 -1.54
C GLU A 93 11.19 -5.48 -1.61
N ILE A 94 9.94 -5.59 -1.13
CA ILE A 94 9.00 -4.46 -1.10
C ILE A 94 9.48 -3.39 -0.10
N ILE A 95 9.93 -3.81 1.08
CA ILE A 95 10.48 -2.89 2.09
C ILE A 95 11.66 -2.12 1.51
N ASP A 96 12.62 -2.82 0.91
CA ASP A 96 13.79 -2.19 0.31
C ASP A 96 13.40 -1.22 -0.80
N TYR A 97 12.41 -1.59 -1.61
CA TYR A 97 11.95 -0.74 -2.70
C TYR A 97 11.39 0.59 -2.18
N VAL A 98 10.44 0.55 -1.22
CA VAL A 98 9.83 1.78 -0.73
C VAL A 98 10.83 2.66 0.03
N VAL A 99 11.74 2.06 0.78
CA VAL A 99 12.80 2.79 1.49
C VAL A 99 13.74 3.48 0.52
N THR A 100 14.16 2.77 -0.53
CA THR A 100 15.05 3.33 -1.56
C THR A 100 14.39 4.51 -2.28
N HIS A 101 13.08 4.51 -2.40
CA HIS A 101 12.33 5.54 -3.11
C HIS A 101 11.79 6.65 -2.19
N GLY A 102 12.20 6.67 -0.92
CA GLY A 102 11.93 7.81 -0.04
C GLY A 102 10.87 7.61 1.03
N ALA A 103 10.44 6.36 1.29
CA ALA A 103 9.53 6.12 2.41
C ALA A 103 10.21 6.49 3.73
N ASN A 104 9.46 7.16 4.61
CA ASN A 104 9.98 7.55 5.92
C ASN A 104 9.99 6.32 6.85
N VAL A 105 11.19 5.86 7.20
CA VAL A 105 11.34 4.69 8.08
C VAL A 105 10.93 4.96 9.53
N HIS A 106 10.75 6.21 9.90
CA HIS A 106 10.30 6.61 11.23
C HIS A 106 8.83 7.02 11.27
N ALA A 107 8.08 6.74 10.20
CA ALA A 107 6.68 7.13 10.12
C ALA A 107 5.83 6.47 11.20
N LEU A 108 4.86 7.23 11.68
CA LEU A 108 3.77 6.73 12.52
C LEU A 108 2.48 6.98 11.77
N ASN A 109 1.50 6.10 11.91
CA ASN A 109 0.17 6.41 11.40
C ASN A 109 -0.60 7.31 12.38
N ARG A 110 -1.86 7.62 12.08
CA ARG A 110 -2.66 8.52 12.90
C ARG A 110 -2.88 8.03 14.33
N VAL A 111 -2.86 6.73 14.55
CA VAL A 111 -3.03 6.14 15.88
C VAL A 111 -1.69 5.78 16.51
N LYS A 112 -0.59 6.34 15.98
CA LYS A 112 0.76 6.21 16.51
C LYS A 112 1.34 4.80 16.48
N VAL A 113 0.91 3.99 15.54
CA VAL A 113 1.53 2.68 15.28
C VAL A 113 2.87 2.90 14.61
N ASP A 114 3.92 2.31 15.14
CA ASP A 114 5.25 2.35 14.54
C ASP A 114 5.54 1.07 13.73
N ALA A 115 6.74 0.99 13.15
CA ALA A 115 7.11 -0.12 12.29
C ALA A 115 7.18 -1.45 13.06
N PHE A 116 7.66 -1.46 14.31
CA PHE A 116 7.72 -2.68 15.11
C PHE A 116 6.31 -3.22 15.37
N GLN A 117 5.38 -2.34 15.73
CA GLN A 117 3.99 -2.74 15.95
C GLN A 117 3.34 -3.23 14.66
N ALA A 118 3.61 -2.56 13.54
CA ALA A 118 3.09 -2.97 12.23
C ALA A 118 3.56 -4.37 11.87
N ALA A 119 4.85 -4.67 12.08
CA ALA A 119 5.40 -6.00 11.83
C ALA A 119 4.74 -7.07 12.70
N LEU A 120 4.52 -6.75 13.98
CA LEU A 120 3.87 -7.67 14.90
C LEU A 120 2.41 -7.93 14.51
N TYR A 121 1.66 -6.91 14.12
CA TYR A 121 0.29 -7.07 13.64
C TYR A 121 0.22 -7.96 12.40
N GLY A 122 1.20 -7.85 11.52
CA GLY A 122 1.28 -8.67 10.32
C GLY A 122 1.92 -10.05 10.55
N LYS A 123 2.35 -10.34 11.79
CA LYS A 123 3.09 -11.57 12.14
C LYS A 123 4.36 -11.73 11.32
N LYS A 124 4.98 -10.62 10.97
CA LYS A 124 6.22 -10.57 10.19
C LYS A 124 7.42 -10.42 11.14
N TYR A 125 7.63 -11.42 11.98
CA TYR A 125 8.65 -11.37 13.02
C TYR A 125 10.07 -11.22 12.45
N ASN A 126 10.32 -11.76 11.27
CA ASN A 126 11.59 -11.59 10.58
C ASN A 126 11.85 -10.15 10.13
N HIS A 127 10.82 -9.32 10.03
CA HIS A 127 10.98 -7.91 9.68
C HIS A 127 11.53 -7.07 10.83
N LEU A 128 11.45 -7.56 12.06
CA LEU A 128 11.95 -6.80 13.23
C LEU A 128 13.43 -6.47 13.09
N GLN A 129 14.23 -7.41 12.62
CA GLN A 129 15.66 -7.16 12.39
C GLN A 129 15.89 -6.15 11.26
N ILE A 130 15.10 -6.26 10.18
CA ILE A 130 15.20 -5.31 9.06
C ILE A 130 14.90 -3.89 9.55
N ILE A 131 13.85 -3.72 10.34
CA ILE A 131 13.47 -2.42 10.90
C ILE A 131 14.57 -1.88 11.80
N HIS A 132 15.12 -2.70 12.66
CA HIS A 132 16.23 -2.32 13.54
C HIS A 132 17.44 -1.85 12.71
N ASP A 133 17.80 -2.59 11.67
CA ASP A 133 18.94 -2.25 10.82
C ASP A 133 18.75 -0.95 10.05
N LEU A 134 17.51 -0.52 9.86
CA LEU A 134 17.18 0.76 9.21
C LEU A 134 17.22 1.94 10.18
N GLY A 135 17.72 1.73 11.41
CA GLY A 135 17.94 2.80 12.36
C GLY A 135 16.88 2.94 13.46
N HIS A 136 15.93 2.00 13.54
CA HIS A 136 14.98 1.98 14.64
C HIS A 136 15.59 1.29 15.85
N THR A 137 15.25 1.80 17.02
CA THR A 137 15.64 1.17 18.28
C THR A 137 14.39 0.93 19.12
N VAL A 138 14.39 -0.18 19.85
CA VAL A 138 13.33 -0.44 20.82
C VAL A 138 13.63 0.42 22.05
N GLN A 139 12.66 1.20 22.44
CA GLN A 139 12.77 2.08 23.59
C GLN A 139 12.11 1.43 24.80
#